data_eb7bc6207e9716b1f4a9985f8ce958d0
#
_entry.id   eb7bc6207e9716b1f4a9985f8ce958d0
#
_cell.length_a   1.000
_cell.length_b   1.000
_cell.length_c   1.000
_cell.angle_alpha   90.00
_cell.angle_beta   90.00
_cell.angle_gamma   90.00
#
_symmetry.space_group_name_H-M   'P 1'
#
loop_
_entity.id
_entity.type
_entity.pdbx_description
1 polymer ?
#
loop_
_entity_poly.entity_id
_entity_poly.type
_entity_poly.pdbx_seq_one_letter_code
_entity_poly.pdbx_strand_id
1 'polypeptide(L)' 'PTIEKMLVDLISDKELYSAQETEVDGIFKAATEKYHINSNKLMRYAGRRNKETKLHNYYQFRV' A
#
# COMPACT_ATOMS: atom_id res chain seq x y z
N PRO A 1 3.64 4.69 14.67
CA PRO A 1 3.16 4.09 13.40
C PRO A 1 4.13 4.35 12.27
N THR A 2 4.28 3.36 11.42
CA THR A 2 5.19 3.44 10.29
C THR A 2 4.42 3.78 9.00
N ILE A 3 5.15 4.26 8.00
CA ILE A 3 4.56 4.54 6.69
C ILE A 3 4.00 3.27 6.06
N GLU A 4 4.67 2.14 6.24
CA GLU A 4 4.22 0.85 5.71
C GLU A 4 2.86 0.47 6.29
N LYS A 5 2.69 0.61 7.60
CA LYS A 5 1.42 0.31 8.25
C LYS A 5 0.30 1.23 7.75
N MET A 6 0.59 2.51 7.60
CA MET A 6 -0.36 3.48 7.08
C MET A 6 -0.84 3.11 5.68
N LEU A 7 0.07 2.70 4.81
CA LEU A 7 -0.27 2.32 3.44
C LEU A 7 -1.15 1.07 3.40
N VAL A 8 -0.85 0.08 4.23
CA VAL A 8 -1.67 -1.14 4.32
C VAL A 8 -3.05 -0.81 4.89
N ASP A 9 -3.12 0.01 5.91
CA ASP A 9 -4.40 0.43 6.48
C ASP A 9 -5.26 1.16 5.44
N LEU A 10 -4.63 1.97 4.61
CA LEU A 10 -5.31 2.73 3.56
C LEU A 10 -6.05 1.83 2.58
N ILE A 11 -5.46 0.69 2.21
CA ILE A 11 -6.07 -0.24 1.26
C ILE A 11 -6.94 -1.31 1.92
N SER A 12 -6.94 -1.39 3.25
CA SER A 12 -7.58 -2.48 3.99
C SER A 12 -8.96 -2.13 4.54
N ASP A 13 -9.19 -0.87 4.87
CA ASP A 13 -10.32 -0.50 5.72
C ASP A 13 -11.68 -0.57 5.03
N LYS A 14 -11.75 -0.48 3.72
CA LYS A 14 -13.02 -0.55 3.00
C LYS A 14 -12.79 -0.75 1.50
N GLU A 15 -13.86 -1.12 0.80
CA GLU A 15 -13.83 -1.17 -0.64
C GLU A 15 -13.66 0.24 -1.21
N LEU A 16 -12.84 0.33 -2.25
CA LEU A 16 -12.54 1.60 -2.89
C LEU A 16 -13.26 1.68 -4.24
N TYR A 17 -13.93 2.80 -4.47
CA TYR A 17 -14.47 3.11 -5.79
C TYR A 17 -13.32 3.55 -6.71
N SER A 18 -13.56 3.52 -8.02
CA SER A 18 -12.53 3.82 -9.02
C SER A 18 -11.81 5.15 -8.78
N ALA A 19 -12.55 6.19 -8.41
CA ALA A 19 -11.95 7.49 -8.14
C ALA A 19 -11.01 7.43 -6.92
N GLN A 20 -11.40 6.68 -5.90
CA GLN A 20 -10.59 6.50 -4.71
C GLN A 20 -9.34 5.66 -4.99
N GLU A 21 -9.46 4.67 -5.89
CA GLU A 21 -8.31 3.88 -6.30
C GLU A 21 -7.24 4.74 -6.97
N THR A 22 -7.64 5.70 -7.78
CA THR A 22 -6.73 6.65 -8.41
C THR A 22 -6.00 7.50 -7.35
N GLU A 23 -6.73 7.97 -6.34
CA GLU A 23 -6.14 8.72 -5.23
C GLU A 23 -5.14 7.87 -4.45
N VAL A 24 -5.51 6.64 -4.15
CA VAL A 24 -4.64 5.72 -3.41
C VAL A 24 -3.37 5.44 -4.20
N ASP A 25 -3.49 5.22 -5.51
CA ASP A 25 -2.33 5.03 -6.38
C ASP A 25 -1.38 6.23 -6.33
N GLY A 26 -1.94 7.44 -6.34
CA GLY A 26 -1.16 8.66 -6.21
C GLY A 26 -0.46 8.77 -4.87
N ILE A 27 -1.12 8.37 -3.78
CA ILE A 27 -0.54 8.36 -2.45
C ILE A 27 0.65 7.38 -2.38
N PHE A 28 0.49 6.18 -2.96
CA PHE A 28 1.58 5.20 -3.02
C PHE A 28 2.77 5.73 -3.81
N LYS A 29 2.52 6.36 -4.96
CA LYS A 29 3.59 6.96 -5.76
C LYS A 29 4.33 8.05 -4.99
N ALA A 30 3.60 8.95 -4.35
CA ALA A 30 4.20 10.01 -3.55
C ALA A 30 5.01 9.45 -2.40
N ALA A 31 4.50 8.42 -1.73
CA ALA A 31 5.19 7.79 -0.61
C ALA A 31 6.49 7.13 -1.05
N THR A 32 6.49 6.43 -2.19
CA THR A 32 7.69 5.75 -2.68
C THR A 32 8.74 6.75 -3.17
N GLU A 33 8.33 7.92 -3.65
CA GLU A 33 9.26 8.97 -4.05
C GLU A 33 9.87 9.71 -2.87
N LYS A 34 9.07 9.92 -1.83
CA LYS A 34 9.45 10.75 -0.68
C LYS A 34 10.12 10.01 0.45
N TYR A 35 9.78 8.74 0.62
CA TYR A 35 10.22 7.93 1.75
C TYR A 35 10.85 6.64 1.28
N HIS A 36 11.77 6.14 2.08
CA HIS A 36 12.34 4.81 1.84
C HIS A 36 11.37 3.76 2.41
N ILE A 37 10.63 3.11 1.52
CA ILE A 37 9.65 2.10 1.91
C ILE A 37 10.33 0.74 2.08
N ASN A 38 10.13 0.12 3.25
CA ASN A 38 10.61 -1.24 3.49
C ASN A 38 9.60 -2.23 2.92
N SER A 39 9.93 -2.82 1.76
CA SER A 39 9.04 -3.73 1.04
C SER A 39 8.69 -4.97 1.85
N ASN A 40 9.64 -5.53 2.59
CA ASN A 40 9.40 -6.72 3.43
C ASN A 40 8.40 -6.41 4.53
N LYS A 41 8.54 -5.26 5.15
CA LYS A 41 7.63 -4.81 6.21
C LYS A 41 6.24 -4.55 5.66
N LEU A 42 6.16 -3.92 4.50
CA LEU A 42 4.91 -3.63 3.80
C LEU A 42 4.16 -4.94 3.50
N MET A 43 4.85 -5.92 2.93
CA MET A 43 4.27 -7.22 2.62
C MET A 43 3.82 -7.96 3.87
N ARG A 44 4.58 -7.88 4.95
CA ARG A 44 4.24 -8.50 6.22
C ARG A 44 2.93 -7.95 6.79
N TYR A 45 2.79 -6.64 6.78
CA TYR A 45 1.55 -6.02 7.25
C TYR A 45 0.37 -6.37 6.36
N ALA A 46 0.57 -6.38 5.04
CA ALA A 46 -0.48 -6.78 4.11
C ALA A 46 -0.89 -8.23 4.33
N GLY A 47 0.08 -9.11 4.58
CA GLY A 47 -0.18 -10.52 4.87
C GLY A 47 -1.04 -10.72 6.11
N ARG A 48 -0.81 -9.94 7.16
CA ARG A 48 -1.62 -10.01 8.38
C ARG A 48 -3.08 -9.67 8.13
N ARG A 49 -3.36 -8.88 7.10
CA ARG A 49 -4.69 -8.42 6.77
C ARG A 49 -5.26 -9.10 5.52
N ASN A 50 -4.55 -10.09 4.98
CA ASN A 50 -4.91 -10.78 3.74
C ASN A 50 -5.12 -9.81 2.57
N LYS A 51 -4.24 -8.84 2.44
CA LYS A 51 -4.32 -7.80 1.41
C LYS A 51 -3.13 -7.80 0.46
N GLU A 52 -2.38 -8.90 0.39
CA GLU A 52 -1.20 -8.99 -0.49
C GLU A 52 -1.55 -8.73 -1.95
N THR A 53 -2.62 -9.36 -2.45
CA THR A 53 -3.04 -9.19 -3.83
C THR A 53 -3.43 -7.73 -4.12
N LYS A 54 -4.17 -7.14 -3.20
CA LYS A 54 -4.60 -5.75 -3.35
C LYS A 54 -3.41 -4.79 -3.30
N LEU A 55 -2.44 -5.09 -2.44
CA LEU A 55 -1.22 -4.29 -2.35
C LEU A 55 -0.48 -4.27 -3.69
N HIS A 56 -0.39 -5.40 -4.38
CA HIS A 56 0.29 -5.48 -5.68
C HIS A 56 -0.35 -4.60 -6.76
N ASN A 57 -1.59 -4.20 -6.59
CA ASN A 57 -2.25 -3.29 -7.50
C ASN A 57 -1.71 -1.86 -7.41
N TYR A 58 -1.11 -1.51 -6.28
CA TYR A 58 -0.64 -0.14 -6.00
C TYR A 58 0.86 -0.04 -5.85
N TYR A 59 1.52 -1.10 -5.43
CA TYR A 59 2.94 -1.08 -5.13
C TYR A 59 3.65 -2.19 -5.90
N GLN A 60 4.65 -1.82 -6.68
CA GLN A 60 5.43 -2.80 -7.44
C GLN A 60 6.68 -3.18 -6.65
N PHE A 61 6.76 -4.45 -6.29
CA PHE A 61 7.92 -4.97 -5.61
C PHE A 61 9.03 -5.25 -6.63
N ARG A 62 10.22 -4.79 -6.32
CA ARG A 62 11.38 -5.11 -7.14
C ARG A 62 11.85 -6.50 -6.77
N VAL A 63 12.12 -7.29 -7.77
CA VAL A 63 12.61 -8.65 -7.60
C VAL A 63 14.12 -8.64 -7.61
#